data_4896ba3c17df66b6deced7970bf273e6
#
_entry.id   4896ba3c17df66b6deced7970bf273e6
#
_cell.length_a   1.000
_cell.length_b   1.000
_cell.length_c   1.000
_cell.angle_alpha   90.00
_cell.angle_beta   90.00
_cell.angle_gamma   90.00
#
_symmetry.space_group_name_H-M   'P 1'
#
loop_
_entity.id
_entity.type
_entity.pdbx_description
1 polymer ?
#
loop_
_entity_poly.entity_id
_entity_poly.type
_entity_poly.pdbx_seq_one_letter_code
_entity_poly.pdbx_strand_id
1 'polypeptide(L)'
;MNVRSLIDEGIELFNNKKFDEAIEKLNQALDGIEDKNSQIQEQNDIQFWLGRCYFEQAMKAQGKESEQLLGQAVKHHQQQLSLAEQLEDKQNSLEEQINAQSWLGGCYLEQAKKAKGKESEQLFEQAVKHRQQQLRLAEQLEDKQNSLQEQFYAQFWLGYIYLKQAVKIKDENSSKVKELTEKADKYFLFSLNNLPQLKDELERNRADRIIHQHLREIHFLQEEWQSYFNQKKQEMKEKLFINKEDKLTDAISTILAVLNIPPIELGAIPLSHYTSPSVCERLFGIVSDKTNNKADDNDPVDGNKVSLMRIGSSTYMNDPTEGEGLLELLNLQDLELENKADCPAYNAFFTCFSSRVNDLNQFRLYGKENGVEASGCCLVFNKNGDWLKEPDISSSFRSFTNKQNEGFKEPTEAAVVGLEDENLPLYQVAYIAYFDEYIAKEKCTIWLPDARRPKFGIRLKPVGENPDWHEFRIGELKKALEDLRGESNNIGNEDKKALEYIRYLFKDFAFRDE
;
A
#
# COMPACT_ATOMS: atom_id res chain seq x y z
N MET A 1 -18.33 29.51 29.48
CA MET A 1 -17.05 28.94 29.03
C MET A 1 -16.70 29.68 27.75
N ASN A 2 -15.44 30.06 27.55
CA ASN A 2 -15.08 30.83 26.36
C ASN A 2 -15.14 29.89 25.13
N VAL A 3 -15.87 30.27 24.09
CA VAL A 3 -16.03 29.49 22.83
C VAL A 3 -14.67 29.08 22.27
N ARG A 4 -13.68 29.99 22.26
CA ARG A 4 -12.32 29.69 21.77
C ARG A 4 -11.64 28.56 22.55
N SER A 5 -11.78 28.55 23.90
CA SER A 5 -11.22 27.46 24.71
C SER A 5 -11.82 26.10 24.38
N LEU A 6 -13.12 26.04 24.08
CA LEU A 6 -13.77 24.77 23.65
C LEU A 6 -13.33 24.31 22.27
N ILE A 7 -13.07 25.26 21.35
CA ILE A 7 -12.49 24.93 20.04
C ILE A 7 -11.09 24.33 20.22
N ASP A 8 -10.23 24.98 21.01
CA ASP A 8 -8.86 24.52 21.25
C ASP A 8 -8.83 23.14 21.92
N GLU A 9 -9.73 22.87 22.90
CA GLU A 9 -9.90 21.54 23.50
C GLU A 9 -10.36 20.50 22.45
N GLY A 10 -11.29 20.87 21.57
CA GLY A 10 -11.75 20.00 20.49
C GLY A 10 -10.63 19.64 19.51
N ILE A 11 -9.78 20.60 19.15
CA ILE A 11 -8.59 20.39 18.30
C ILE A 11 -7.58 19.46 18.97
N GLU A 12 -7.32 19.65 20.27
CA GLU A 12 -6.43 18.76 21.02
C GLU A 12 -6.95 17.32 21.04
N LEU A 13 -8.25 17.12 21.29
CA LEU A 13 -8.89 15.82 21.27
C LEU A 13 -8.82 15.17 19.87
N PHE A 14 -9.02 15.95 18.80
CA PHE A 14 -8.84 15.49 17.42
C PHE A 14 -7.41 14.99 17.18
N ASN A 15 -6.39 15.76 17.58
CA ASN A 15 -4.99 15.40 17.43
C ASN A 15 -4.63 14.13 18.22
N ASN A 16 -5.31 13.88 19.34
CA ASN A 16 -5.22 12.66 20.13
C ASN A 16 -6.08 11.50 19.59
N LYS A 17 -6.66 11.63 18.38
CA LYS A 17 -7.53 10.64 17.71
C LYS A 17 -8.82 10.28 18.48
N LYS A 18 -9.25 11.14 19.42
CA LYS A 18 -10.46 11.02 20.23
C LYS A 18 -11.64 11.76 19.57
N PHE A 19 -12.08 11.28 18.42
CA PHE A 19 -13.00 12.00 17.53
C PHE A 19 -14.39 12.23 18.15
N ASP A 20 -14.93 11.27 18.93
CA ASP A 20 -16.23 11.43 19.58
C ASP A 20 -16.20 12.55 20.63
N GLU A 21 -15.18 12.55 21.47
CA GLU A 21 -14.97 13.61 22.49
C GLU A 21 -14.74 14.98 21.81
N ALA A 22 -14.00 15.01 20.69
CA ALA A 22 -13.77 16.22 19.90
C ALA A 22 -15.08 16.78 19.33
N ILE A 23 -15.94 15.94 18.76
CA ILE A 23 -17.26 16.32 18.23
C ILE A 23 -18.13 16.91 19.34
N GLU A 24 -18.14 16.29 20.52
CA GLU A 24 -18.90 16.80 21.67
C GLU A 24 -18.44 18.21 22.07
N LYS A 25 -17.12 18.44 22.20
CA LYS A 25 -16.56 19.73 22.55
C LYS A 25 -16.82 20.81 21.50
N LEU A 26 -16.69 20.47 20.23
CA LEU A 26 -16.96 21.39 19.12
C LEU A 26 -18.45 21.75 19.03
N ASN A 27 -19.36 20.81 19.31
CA ASN A 27 -20.78 21.14 19.41
C ASN A 27 -21.10 22.01 20.62
N GLN A 28 -20.47 21.79 21.78
CA GLN A 28 -20.59 22.69 22.94
C GLN A 28 -20.10 24.11 22.60
N ALA A 29 -19.00 24.22 21.81
CA ALA A 29 -18.52 25.50 21.32
C ALA A 29 -19.56 26.19 20.41
N LEU A 30 -20.16 25.43 19.49
CA LEU A 30 -21.17 25.95 18.57
C LEU A 30 -22.43 26.45 19.28
N ASP A 31 -22.89 25.71 20.30
CA ASP A 31 -24.04 26.07 21.13
C ASP A 31 -23.73 27.32 22.02
N GLY A 32 -22.46 27.54 22.32
CA GLY A 32 -22.00 28.71 23.12
C GLY A 32 -21.87 29.99 22.29
N ILE A 33 -22.11 29.99 21.00
CA ILE A 33 -22.09 31.18 20.15
C ILE A 33 -23.36 31.99 20.35
N GLU A 34 -23.21 33.16 21.02
CA GLU A 34 -24.33 34.05 21.33
C GLU A 34 -24.72 34.92 20.13
N ASP A 35 -23.75 35.50 19.42
CA ASP A 35 -23.98 36.34 18.25
C ASP A 35 -23.38 35.68 16.98
N LYS A 36 -24.27 35.10 16.20
CA LYS A 36 -23.88 34.36 14.95
C LYS A 36 -23.30 35.26 13.88
N ASN A 37 -23.62 36.55 13.90
CA ASN A 37 -23.14 37.45 12.85
C ASN A 37 -21.75 38.04 13.16
N SER A 38 -21.38 38.17 14.41
CA SER A 38 -20.06 38.67 14.80
C SER A 38 -19.00 37.57 14.97
N GLN A 39 -19.42 36.29 15.10
CA GLN A 39 -18.55 35.15 15.35
C GLN A 39 -18.51 34.19 14.15
N ILE A 40 -18.48 34.74 12.92
CA ILE A 40 -18.46 33.94 11.67
C ILE A 40 -17.19 33.11 11.60
N GLN A 41 -16.02 33.64 12.01
CA GLN A 41 -14.75 32.91 11.97
C GLN A 41 -14.77 31.70 12.91
N GLU A 42 -15.23 31.89 14.16
CA GLU A 42 -15.35 30.77 15.11
C GLU A 42 -16.31 29.70 14.61
N GLN A 43 -17.42 30.09 14.00
CA GLN A 43 -18.33 29.12 13.37
C GLN A 43 -17.65 28.38 12.23
N ASN A 44 -16.89 29.07 11.37
CA ASN A 44 -16.14 28.48 10.28
C ASN A 44 -15.14 27.45 10.81
N ASP A 45 -14.33 27.80 11.81
CA ASP A 45 -13.37 26.93 12.48
C ASP A 45 -14.04 25.67 13.04
N ILE A 46 -15.18 25.83 13.74
CA ILE A 46 -15.94 24.69 14.29
C ILE A 46 -16.44 23.78 13.17
N GLN A 47 -17.02 24.32 12.11
CA GLN A 47 -17.54 23.50 11.00
C GLN A 47 -16.42 22.74 10.30
N PHE A 48 -15.25 23.37 10.12
CA PHE A 48 -14.06 22.72 9.58
C PHE A 48 -13.65 21.49 10.41
N TRP A 49 -13.49 21.67 11.73
CA TRP A 49 -13.05 20.58 12.59
C TRP A 49 -14.11 19.49 12.78
N LEU A 50 -15.40 19.82 12.83
CA LEU A 50 -16.47 18.83 12.82
C LEU A 50 -16.43 17.99 11.53
N GLY A 51 -16.29 18.64 10.38
CA GLY A 51 -16.17 17.95 9.10
C GLY A 51 -15.00 16.98 9.08
N ARG A 52 -13.84 17.39 9.59
CA ARG A 52 -12.66 16.54 9.72
C ARG A 52 -12.86 15.36 10.68
N CYS A 53 -13.48 15.58 11.84
CA CYS A 53 -13.78 14.49 12.78
C CYS A 53 -14.63 13.40 12.12
N TYR A 54 -15.72 13.80 11.46
CA TYR A 54 -16.60 12.86 10.76
C TYR A 54 -15.90 12.15 9.61
N PHE A 55 -15.03 12.84 8.87
CA PHE A 55 -14.23 12.23 7.81
C PHE A 55 -13.29 11.16 8.36
N GLU A 56 -12.53 11.45 9.42
CA GLU A 56 -11.61 10.50 10.04
C GLU A 56 -12.34 9.27 10.64
N GLN A 57 -13.52 9.48 11.24
CA GLN A 57 -14.38 8.38 11.68
C GLN A 57 -14.84 7.52 10.49
N ALA A 58 -15.25 8.16 9.40
CA ALA A 58 -15.70 7.48 8.19
C ALA A 58 -14.63 6.61 7.55
N MET A 59 -13.36 7.02 7.65
CA MET A 59 -12.22 6.24 7.15
C MET A 59 -11.97 4.97 7.98
N LYS A 60 -12.37 4.97 9.25
CA LYS A 60 -12.27 3.79 10.13
C LYS A 60 -13.50 2.89 10.09
N ALA A 61 -14.66 3.45 9.78
CA ALA A 61 -15.94 2.74 9.70
C ALA A 61 -16.11 1.97 8.39
N GLN A 62 -17.04 1.02 8.35
CA GLN A 62 -17.33 0.23 7.17
C GLN A 62 -18.82 0.30 6.76
N GLY A 63 -19.09 0.00 5.49
CA GLY A 63 -20.45 -0.10 4.96
C GLY A 63 -21.27 1.17 5.17
N LYS A 64 -22.54 1.02 5.58
CA LYS A 64 -23.49 2.14 5.73
C LYS A 64 -23.08 3.18 6.76
N GLU A 65 -22.39 2.78 7.82
CA GLU A 65 -21.90 3.70 8.84
C GLU A 65 -20.89 4.69 8.23
N SER A 66 -19.94 4.20 7.45
CA SER A 66 -18.98 5.04 6.75
C SER A 66 -19.66 6.02 5.76
N GLU A 67 -20.69 5.56 5.05
CA GLU A 67 -21.48 6.43 4.13
C GLU A 67 -22.20 7.54 4.89
N GLN A 68 -22.79 7.22 6.04
CA GLN A 68 -23.46 8.22 6.88
C GLN A 68 -22.49 9.26 7.44
N LEU A 69 -21.33 8.83 7.92
CA LEU A 69 -20.28 9.71 8.45
C LEU A 69 -19.70 10.62 7.36
N LEU A 70 -19.47 10.10 6.14
CA LEU A 70 -19.09 10.93 4.99
C LEU A 70 -20.18 11.96 4.65
N GLY A 71 -21.45 11.59 4.74
CA GLY A 71 -22.57 12.52 4.57
C GLY A 71 -22.55 13.65 5.61
N GLN A 72 -22.21 13.37 6.87
CA GLN A 72 -22.04 14.41 7.89
C GLN A 72 -20.84 15.31 7.58
N ALA A 73 -19.71 14.73 7.19
CA ALA A 73 -18.53 15.49 6.79
C ALA A 73 -18.84 16.48 5.66
N VAL A 74 -19.53 16.02 4.60
CA VAL A 74 -19.99 16.88 3.49
C VAL A 74 -20.86 18.04 4.00
N LYS A 75 -21.82 17.75 4.89
CA LYS A 75 -22.71 18.78 5.44
C LYS A 75 -21.93 19.86 6.19
N HIS A 76 -20.99 19.49 7.03
CA HIS A 76 -20.17 20.44 7.80
C HIS A 76 -19.27 21.28 6.89
N HIS A 77 -18.62 20.68 5.90
CA HIS A 77 -17.79 21.44 4.95
C HIS A 77 -18.61 22.32 4.00
N GLN A 78 -19.88 21.99 3.69
CA GLN A 78 -20.79 22.90 3.00
C GLN A 78 -21.16 24.10 3.87
N GLN A 79 -21.38 23.90 5.17
CA GLN A 79 -21.62 24.99 6.12
C GLN A 79 -20.37 25.86 6.28
N GLN A 80 -19.17 25.24 6.39
CA GLN A 80 -17.90 25.94 6.38
C GLN A 80 -17.78 26.85 5.14
N LEU A 81 -18.03 26.33 3.96
CA LEU A 81 -17.97 27.10 2.71
C LEU A 81 -18.92 28.31 2.74
N SER A 82 -20.15 28.11 3.19
CA SER A 82 -21.12 29.21 3.29
C SER A 82 -20.72 30.28 4.31
N LEU A 83 -20.02 29.92 5.38
CA LEU A 83 -19.50 30.86 6.37
C LEU A 83 -18.26 31.59 5.82
N ALA A 84 -17.38 30.87 5.14
CA ALA A 84 -16.20 31.44 4.52
C ALA A 84 -16.53 32.56 3.52
N GLU A 85 -17.62 32.40 2.74
CA GLU A 85 -18.11 33.42 1.80
C GLU A 85 -18.62 34.70 2.50
N GLN A 86 -18.90 34.65 3.82
CA GLN A 86 -19.38 35.78 4.62
C GLN A 86 -18.27 36.51 5.39
N LEU A 87 -17.04 36.01 5.35
CA LEU A 87 -15.92 36.66 6.03
C LEU A 87 -15.59 38.02 5.37
N GLU A 88 -15.38 39.02 6.19
CA GLU A 88 -15.09 40.39 5.72
C GLU A 88 -13.71 40.52 5.08
N ASP A 89 -12.70 39.84 5.65
CA ASP A 89 -11.36 39.81 5.09
C ASP A 89 -11.33 38.92 3.85
N LYS A 90 -11.08 39.54 2.70
CA LYS A 90 -11.12 38.87 1.40
C LYS A 90 -10.09 37.73 1.26
N GLN A 91 -8.88 37.93 1.81
CA GLN A 91 -7.84 36.90 1.70
C GLN A 91 -8.16 35.70 2.60
N ASN A 92 -8.56 35.98 3.84
CA ASN A 92 -9.01 34.94 4.76
C ASN A 92 -10.25 34.19 4.19
N SER A 93 -11.21 34.92 3.60
CA SER A 93 -12.36 34.32 2.92
C SER A 93 -11.94 33.36 1.80
N LEU A 94 -10.97 33.75 0.96
CA LEU A 94 -10.46 32.90 -0.11
C LEU A 94 -9.75 31.64 0.44
N GLU A 95 -8.93 31.78 1.46
CA GLU A 95 -8.21 30.65 2.08
C GLU A 95 -9.20 29.65 2.70
N GLU A 96 -10.22 30.13 3.41
CA GLU A 96 -11.23 29.25 4.00
C GLU A 96 -12.14 28.59 2.96
N GLN A 97 -12.48 29.29 1.87
CA GLN A 97 -13.18 28.69 0.73
C GLN A 97 -12.34 27.61 0.07
N ILE A 98 -11.03 27.84 -0.15
CA ILE A 98 -10.10 26.84 -0.69
C ILE A 98 -10.08 25.59 0.19
N ASN A 99 -9.97 25.78 1.50
CA ASN A 99 -10.01 24.70 2.48
C ASN A 99 -11.32 23.88 2.37
N ALA A 100 -12.47 24.56 2.38
CA ALA A 100 -13.77 23.90 2.30
C ALA A 100 -13.94 23.14 0.97
N GLN A 101 -13.55 23.73 -0.16
CA GLN A 101 -13.59 23.08 -1.47
C GLN A 101 -12.68 21.85 -1.53
N SER A 102 -11.49 21.93 -0.92
CA SER A 102 -10.55 20.83 -0.83
C SER A 102 -11.16 19.63 -0.11
N TRP A 103 -11.77 19.84 1.07
CA TRP A 103 -12.39 18.78 1.86
C TRP A 103 -13.65 18.22 1.22
N LEU A 104 -14.49 19.06 0.62
CA LEU A 104 -15.65 18.59 -0.16
C LEU A 104 -15.22 17.67 -1.30
N GLY A 105 -14.16 18.05 -2.05
CA GLY A 105 -13.57 17.20 -3.07
C GLY A 105 -13.11 15.86 -2.53
N GLY A 106 -12.47 15.83 -1.35
CA GLY A 106 -12.04 14.61 -0.66
C GLY A 106 -13.21 13.73 -0.22
N CYS A 107 -14.23 14.30 0.42
CA CYS A 107 -15.42 13.58 0.87
C CYS A 107 -16.17 12.93 -0.30
N TYR A 108 -16.41 13.66 -1.38
CA TYR A 108 -17.07 13.11 -2.57
C TYR A 108 -16.24 12.02 -3.25
N LEU A 109 -14.92 12.16 -3.27
CA LEU A 109 -14.04 11.11 -3.78
C LEU A 109 -14.17 9.81 -2.97
N GLU A 110 -14.18 9.90 -1.63
CA GLU A 110 -14.33 8.70 -0.78
C GLU A 110 -15.73 8.08 -0.92
N GLN A 111 -16.76 8.87 -1.06
CA GLN A 111 -18.10 8.36 -1.40
C GLN A 111 -18.10 7.67 -2.77
N ALA A 112 -17.49 8.30 -3.80
CA ALA A 112 -17.41 7.75 -5.15
C ALA A 112 -16.69 6.39 -5.21
N LYS A 113 -15.63 6.20 -4.41
CA LYS A 113 -14.93 4.91 -4.31
C LYS A 113 -15.83 3.79 -3.79
N LYS A 114 -16.76 4.11 -2.88
CA LYS A 114 -17.66 3.14 -2.21
C LYS A 114 -18.93 2.88 -3.02
N ALA A 115 -19.49 3.90 -3.66
CA ALA A 115 -20.70 3.81 -4.49
C ALA A 115 -20.49 2.95 -5.75
N LYS A 116 -21.58 2.55 -6.41
CA LYS A 116 -21.54 1.72 -7.63
C LYS A 116 -22.30 2.37 -8.77
N GLY A 117 -21.91 2.00 -10.00
CA GLY A 117 -22.63 2.40 -11.22
C GLY A 117 -22.75 3.93 -11.33
N LYS A 118 -23.93 4.40 -11.78
CA LYS A 118 -24.18 5.82 -12.06
C LYS A 118 -24.01 6.76 -10.86
N GLU A 119 -24.31 6.29 -9.65
CA GLU A 119 -24.10 7.07 -8.43
C GLU A 119 -22.62 7.38 -8.22
N SER A 120 -21.75 6.39 -8.41
CA SER A 120 -20.29 6.57 -8.33
C SER A 120 -19.81 7.63 -9.34
N GLU A 121 -20.33 7.58 -10.57
CA GLU A 121 -19.96 8.52 -11.63
C GLU A 121 -20.33 9.96 -11.24
N GLN A 122 -21.55 10.17 -10.74
CA GLN A 122 -22.00 11.48 -10.26
C GLN A 122 -21.16 12.02 -9.09
N LEU A 123 -20.75 11.14 -8.17
CA LEU A 123 -19.91 11.52 -7.04
C LEU A 123 -18.49 11.89 -7.48
N PHE A 124 -17.92 11.20 -8.46
CA PHE A 124 -16.66 11.61 -9.08
C PHE A 124 -16.77 12.98 -9.75
N GLU A 125 -17.86 13.27 -10.45
CA GLU A 125 -18.11 14.58 -11.05
C GLU A 125 -18.17 15.69 -9.99
N GLN A 126 -18.83 15.44 -8.84
CA GLN A 126 -18.83 16.38 -7.72
C GLN A 126 -17.40 16.61 -7.17
N ALA A 127 -16.63 15.53 -6.96
CA ALA A 127 -15.24 15.65 -6.50
C ALA A 127 -14.40 16.52 -7.46
N VAL A 128 -14.51 16.28 -8.77
CA VAL A 128 -13.82 17.08 -9.80
C VAL A 128 -14.26 18.55 -9.74
N LYS A 129 -15.57 18.83 -9.65
CA LYS A 129 -16.11 20.18 -9.58
C LYS A 129 -15.53 20.97 -8.41
N HIS A 130 -15.47 20.37 -7.22
CA HIS A 130 -14.92 21.02 -6.02
C HIS A 130 -13.42 21.28 -6.16
N ARG A 131 -12.63 20.34 -6.69
CA ARG A 131 -11.21 20.55 -6.94
C ARG A 131 -10.93 21.60 -8.00
N GLN A 132 -11.76 21.68 -9.06
CA GLN A 132 -11.67 22.76 -10.05
C GLN A 132 -12.00 24.13 -9.44
N GLN A 133 -12.94 24.18 -8.51
CA GLN A 133 -13.25 25.42 -7.80
C GLN A 133 -12.11 25.82 -6.85
N GLN A 134 -11.51 24.86 -6.12
CA GLN A 134 -10.29 25.09 -5.33
C GLN A 134 -9.21 25.73 -6.21
N LEU A 135 -8.94 25.17 -7.40
CA LEU A 135 -7.94 25.68 -8.32
C LEU A 135 -8.21 27.14 -8.72
N ARG A 136 -9.47 27.46 -9.08
CA ARG A 136 -9.86 28.83 -9.46
C ARG A 136 -9.73 29.84 -8.32
N LEU A 137 -10.01 29.42 -7.09
CA LEU A 137 -9.84 30.28 -5.91
C LEU A 137 -8.37 30.49 -5.58
N ALA A 138 -7.55 29.43 -5.70
CA ALA A 138 -6.12 29.51 -5.47
C ALA A 138 -5.40 30.51 -6.42
N GLU A 139 -5.87 30.63 -7.66
CA GLU A 139 -5.37 31.62 -8.62
C GLU A 139 -5.64 33.08 -8.19
N GLN A 140 -6.55 33.33 -7.24
CA GLN A 140 -6.94 34.65 -6.78
C GLN A 140 -6.20 35.08 -5.50
N LEU A 141 -5.41 34.19 -4.87
CA LEU A 141 -4.63 34.50 -3.69
C LEU A 141 -3.52 35.52 -4.02
N GLU A 142 -3.35 36.51 -3.14
CA GLU A 142 -2.34 37.55 -3.27
C GLU A 142 -0.93 37.02 -2.99
N ASP A 143 -0.77 36.12 -2.02
CA ASP A 143 0.48 35.41 -1.77
C ASP A 143 0.74 34.40 -2.88
N LYS A 144 1.69 34.74 -3.76
CA LYS A 144 2.06 33.88 -4.91
C LYS A 144 2.54 32.49 -4.49
N GLN A 145 3.21 32.38 -3.36
CA GLN A 145 3.73 31.10 -2.90
C GLN A 145 2.60 30.20 -2.41
N ASN A 146 1.68 30.75 -1.62
CA ASN A 146 0.48 30.05 -1.16
C ASN A 146 -0.41 29.68 -2.35
N SER A 147 -0.60 30.61 -3.29
CA SER A 147 -1.33 30.37 -4.55
C SER A 147 -0.77 29.18 -5.32
N LEU A 148 0.54 29.12 -5.52
CA LEU A 148 1.19 28.03 -6.26
C LEU A 148 1.09 26.68 -5.54
N GLN A 149 1.21 26.69 -4.22
CA GLN A 149 1.06 25.50 -3.39
C GLN A 149 -0.37 24.94 -3.47
N GLU A 150 -1.38 25.78 -3.33
CA GLU A 150 -2.78 25.37 -3.44
C GLU A 150 -3.17 24.92 -4.86
N GLN A 151 -2.63 25.57 -5.90
CA GLN A 151 -2.78 25.13 -7.29
C GLN A 151 -2.16 23.74 -7.50
N PHE A 152 -0.95 23.50 -6.94
CA PHE A 152 -0.30 22.18 -6.98
C PHE A 152 -1.20 21.10 -6.38
N TYR A 153 -1.72 21.31 -5.17
CA TYR A 153 -2.60 20.35 -4.52
C TYR A 153 -3.89 20.11 -5.30
N ALA A 154 -4.54 21.18 -5.75
CA ALA A 154 -5.78 21.06 -6.53
C ALA A 154 -5.57 20.20 -7.79
N GLN A 155 -4.49 20.43 -8.52
CA GLN A 155 -4.16 19.70 -9.74
C GLN A 155 -3.75 18.26 -9.46
N PHE A 156 -2.91 18.02 -8.45
CA PHE A 156 -2.57 16.68 -8.01
C PHE A 156 -3.83 15.86 -7.71
N TRP A 157 -4.76 16.40 -6.94
CA TRP A 157 -6.00 15.72 -6.60
C TRP A 157 -6.94 15.54 -7.79
N LEU A 158 -6.96 16.46 -8.77
CA LEU A 158 -7.67 16.26 -10.03
C LEU A 158 -7.13 15.05 -10.79
N GLY A 159 -5.81 14.96 -10.92
CA GLY A 159 -5.15 13.79 -11.53
C GLY A 159 -5.54 12.49 -10.81
N TYR A 160 -5.47 12.50 -9.48
CA TYR A 160 -5.82 11.33 -8.66
C TYR A 160 -7.30 10.92 -8.81
N ILE A 161 -8.24 11.87 -8.84
CA ILE A 161 -9.67 11.58 -9.03
C ILE A 161 -9.91 10.92 -10.40
N TYR A 162 -9.35 11.46 -11.47
CA TYR A 162 -9.49 10.87 -12.81
C TYR A 162 -8.86 9.47 -12.89
N LEU A 163 -7.70 9.27 -12.27
CA LEU A 163 -7.07 7.96 -12.20
C LEU A 163 -7.94 6.95 -11.44
N LYS A 164 -8.48 7.31 -10.25
CA LYS A 164 -9.34 6.40 -9.49
C LYS A 164 -10.67 6.11 -10.21
N GLN A 165 -11.20 7.07 -10.96
CA GLN A 165 -12.35 6.84 -11.84
C GLN A 165 -12.01 5.85 -12.96
N ALA A 166 -10.84 6.00 -13.62
CA ALA A 166 -10.36 5.08 -14.64
C ALA A 166 -10.17 3.65 -14.11
N VAL A 167 -9.51 3.49 -12.95
CA VAL A 167 -9.33 2.19 -12.29
C VAL A 167 -10.67 1.51 -12.01
N LYS A 168 -11.68 2.28 -11.62
CA LYS A 168 -12.99 1.73 -11.25
C LYS A 168 -13.77 1.15 -12.43
N ILE A 169 -13.58 1.71 -13.63
CA ILE A 169 -14.30 1.30 -14.85
C ILE A 169 -13.40 0.54 -15.84
N LYS A 170 -12.20 0.12 -15.42
CA LYS A 170 -11.18 -0.46 -16.32
C LYS A 170 -11.70 -1.67 -17.12
N ASP A 171 -12.57 -2.48 -16.52
CA ASP A 171 -13.10 -3.70 -17.13
C ASP A 171 -14.41 -3.45 -17.92
N GLU A 172 -14.96 -2.23 -17.87
CA GLU A 172 -16.28 -1.90 -18.45
C GLU A 172 -16.17 -1.10 -19.76
N ASN A 173 -15.21 -0.17 -19.88
CA ASN A 173 -15.15 0.78 -21.00
C ASN A 173 -13.73 1.29 -21.29
N SER A 174 -13.01 0.61 -22.15
CA SER A 174 -11.62 0.94 -22.54
C SER A 174 -11.48 2.37 -23.11
N SER A 175 -12.45 2.86 -23.91
CA SER A 175 -12.39 4.21 -24.48
C SER A 175 -12.49 5.28 -23.40
N LYS A 176 -13.37 5.06 -22.41
CA LYS A 176 -13.54 5.98 -21.28
C LYS A 176 -12.33 5.94 -20.35
N VAL A 177 -11.74 4.76 -20.14
CA VAL A 177 -10.48 4.59 -19.40
C VAL A 177 -9.37 5.42 -20.02
N LYS A 178 -9.19 5.34 -21.34
CA LYS A 178 -8.20 6.12 -22.06
C LYS A 178 -8.42 7.63 -21.90
N GLU A 179 -9.65 8.11 -22.07
CA GLU A 179 -9.98 9.53 -21.87
C GLU A 179 -9.62 10.00 -20.45
N LEU A 180 -9.94 9.21 -19.43
CA LEU A 180 -9.71 9.55 -18.03
C LEU A 180 -8.23 9.52 -17.68
N THR A 181 -7.49 8.53 -18.19
CA THR A 181 -6.04 8.44 -17.98
C THR A 181 -5.29 9.58 -18.68
N GLU A 182 -5.69 9.99 -19.87
CA GLU A 182 -5.12 11.18 -20.55
C GLU A 182 -5.35 12.47 -19.73
N LYS A 183 -6.53 12.61 -19.10
CA LYS A 183 -6.78 13.73 -18.18
C LYS A 183 -5.92 13.65 -16.93
N ALA A 184 -5.82 12.47 -16.32
CA ALA A 184 -5.00 12.26 -15.13
C ALA A 184 -3.53 12.57 -15.41
N ASP A 185 -2.98 12.06 -16.51
CA ASP A 185 -1.61 12.29 -16.98
C ASP A 185 -1.31 13.79 -17.10
N LYS A 186 -2.18 14.54 -17.78
CA LYS A 186 -2.04 16.00 -17.92
C LYS A 186 -1.92 16.71 -16.57
N TYR A 187 -2.74 16.35 -15.59
CA TYR A 187 -2.73 16.98 -14.27
C TYR A 187 -1.50 16.59 -13.46
N PHE A 188 -1.05 15.33 -13.53
CA PHE A 188 0.16 14.89 -12.85
C PHE A 188 1.42 15.50 -13.46
N LEU A 189 1.52 15.59 -14.79
CA LEU A 189 2.64 16.26 -15.47
C LEU A 189 2.69 17.75 -15.11
N PHE A 190 1.54 18.41 -14.99
CA PHE A 190 1.50 19.79 -14.54
C PHE A 190 1.96 19.91 -13.08
N SER A 191 1.52 19.03 -12.20
CA SER A 191 1.97 18.99 -10.80
C SER A 191 3.48 18.74 -10.72
N LEU A 192 4.01 17.82 -11.52
CA LEU A 192 5.46 17.53 -11.58
C LEU A 192 6.27 18.76 -11.99
N ASN A 193 5.82 19.51 -12.99
CA ASN A 193 6.47 20.73 -13.45
C ASN A 193 6.47 21.86 -12.40
N ASN A 194 5.49 21.87 -11.51
CA ASN A 194 5.37 22.85 -10.44
C ASN A 194 5.96 22.38 -9.11
N LEU A 195 6.40 21.14 -9.03
CA LEU A 195 7.01 20.55 -7.83
C LEU A 195 8.18 21.36 -7.23
N PRO A 196 9.12 21.92 -8.04
CA PRO A 196 10.22 22.73 -7.53
C PRO A 196 9.78 23.99 -6.76
N GLN A 197 8.53 24.38 -6.88
CA GLN A 197 7.97 25.57 -6.23
C GLN A 197 7.48 25.32 -4.82
N LEU A 198 7.33 24.06 -4.39
CA LEU A 198 7.02 23.71 -2.99
C LEU A 198 8.22 24.03 -2.10
N LYS A 199 7.98 24.67 -0.95
CA LYS A 199 9.04 25.11 -0.03
C LYS A 199 9.76 23.95 0.67
N ASP A 200 8.99 22.98 1.14
CA ASP A 200 9.52 21.85 1.90
C ASP A 200 10.15 20.81 0.98
N GLU A 201 11.42 20.51 1.19
CA GLU A 201 12.16 19.53 0.41
C GLU A 201 11.66 18.09 0.65
N LEU A 202 11.30 17.75 1.88
CA LEU A 202 10.76 16.43 2.21
C LEU A 202 9.41 16.20 1.54
N GLU A 203 8.57 17.23 1.54
CA GLU A 203 7.28 17.23 0.87
C GLU A 203 7.46 17.11 -0.66
N ARG A 204 8.41 17.88 -1.27
CA ARG A 204 8.74 17.73 -2.69
C ARG A 204 9.11 16.30 -3.05
N ASN A 205 10.04 15.73 -2.30
CA ASN A 205 10.52 14.37 -2.56
C ASN A 205 9.41 13.33 -2.40
N ARG A 206 8.50 13.53 -1.44
CA ARG A 206 7.33 12.66 -1.25
C ARG A 206 6.34 12.80 -2.41
N ALA A 207 6.01 14.03 -2.78
CA ALA A 207 5.08 14.31 -3.89
C ALA A 207 5.62 13.80 -5.23
N ASP A 208 6.91 13.96 -5.51
CA ASP A 208 7.58 13.44 -6.70
C ASP A 208 7.36 11.92 -6.83
N ARG A 209 7.66 11.18 -5.78
CA ARG A 209 7.49 9.72 -5.75
C ARG A 209 6.05 9.30 -6.00
N ILE A 210 5.09 9.94 -5.32
CA ILE A 210 3.67 9.62 -5.46
C ILE A 210 3.18 9.92 -6.88
N ILE A 211 3.60 11.03 -7.48
CA ILE A 211 3.23 11.38 -8.85
C ILE A 211 3.78 10.33 -9.83
N HIS A 212 5.05 9.96 -9.73
CA HIS A 212 5.64 8.93 -10.58
C HIS A 212 4.96 7.57 -10.42
N GLN A 213 4.55 7.21 -9.20
CA GLN A 213 3.74 6.02 -8.96
C GLN A 213 2.41 6.07 -9.73
N HIS A 214 1.71 7.21 -9.70
CA HIS A 214 0.45 7.36 -10.42
C HIS A 214 0.61 7.42 -11.94
N LEU A 215 1.67 8.03 -12.44
CA LEU A 215 2.01 7.99 -13.88
C LEU A 215 2.27 6.55 -14.34
N ARG A 216 2.93 5.74 -13.51
CA ARG A 216 3.10 4.31 -13.77
C ARG A 216 1.77 3.56 -13.80
N GLU A 217 0.84 3.81 -12.86
CA GLU A 217 -0.51 3.24 -12.88
C GLU A 217 -1.24 3.59 -14.20
N ILE A 218 -1.06 4.81 -14.72
CA ILE A 218 -1.62 5.23 -16.01
C ILE A 218 -1.06 4.39 -17.16
N HIS A 219 0.26 4.19 -17.23
CA HIS A 219 0.86 3.33 -18.28
C HIS A 219 0.30 1.91 -18.23
N PHE A 220 0.07 1.35 -17.05
CA PHE A 220 -0.58 0.05 -16.91
C PHE A 220 -2.00 0.03 -17.47
N LEU A 221 -2.81 1.04 -17.16
CA LEU A 221 -4.19 1.15 -17.65
C LEU A 221 -4.27 1.42 -19.17
N GLN A 222 -3.23 2.02 -19.74
CA GLN A 222 -3.09 2.27 -21.18
C GLN A 222 -2.46 1.11 -21.95
N GLU A 223 -2.14 0.01 -21.24
CA GLU A 223 -1.48 -1.17 -21.80
C GLU A 223 -0.08 -0.88 -22.40
N GLU A 224 0.58 0.15 -21.89
CA GLU A 224 1.94 0.52 -22.27
C GLU A 224 2.97 -0.30 -21.46
N TRP A 225 2.97 -1.63 -21.66
CA TRP A 225 3.67 -2.60 -20.83
C TRP A 225 5.17 -2.31 -20.68
N GLN A 226 5.83 -1.89 -21.76
CA GLN A 226 7.26 -1.59 -21.71
C GLN A 226 7.56 -0.37 -20.83
N SER A 227 6.80 0.71 -20.97
CA SER A 227 6.96 1.93 -20.19
C SER A 227 6.70 1.66 -18.72
N TYR A 228 5.60 0.98 -18.42
CA TYR A 228 5.22 0.54 -17.08
C TYR A 228 6.32 -0.30 -16.43
N PHE A 229 6.81 -1.32 -17.14
CA PHE A 229 7.81 -2.25 -16.63
C PHE A 229 9.17 -1.59 -16.41
N ASN A 230 9.60 -0.71 -17.30
CA ASN A 230 10.87 0.01 -17.16
C ASN A 230 10.90 0.89 -15.90
N GLN A 231 9.81 1.58 -15.58
CA GLN A 231 9.70 2.36 -14.35
C GLN A 231 9.74 1.45 -13.12
N LYS A 232 8.99 0.35 -13.13
CA LYS A 232 8.98 -0.65 -12.05
C LYS A 232 10.36 -1.27 -11.83
N LYS A 233 11.07 -1.59 -12.91
CA LYS A 233 12.44 -2.12 -12.85
C LYS A 233 13.43 -1.10 -12.27
N GLN A 234 13.29 0.18 -12.65
CA GLN A 234 14.14 1.24 -12.11
C GLN A 234 13.96 1.39 -10.59
N GLU A 235 12.74 1.35 -10.09
CA GLU A 235 12.49 1.35 -8.65
C GLU A 235 13.12 0.16 -7.93
N MET A 236 13.08 -1.04 -8.54
CA MET A 236 13.73 -2.21 -7.96
C MET A 236 15.25 -2.04 -7.89
N LYS A 237 15.88 -1.40 -8.90
CA LYS A 237 17.30 -1.08 -8.87
C LYS A 237 17.66 -0.15 -7.72
N GLU A 238 16.86 0.89 -7.50
CA GLU A 238 17.08 1.84 -6.42
C GLU A 238 16.94 1.19 -5.05
N LYS A 239 15.97 0.28 -4.89
CA LYS A 239 15.77 -0.50 -3.64
C LYS A 239 16.91 -1.46 -3.32
N LEU A 240 17.61 -1.96 -4.31
CA LEU A 240 18.71 -2.90 -4.12
C LEU A 240 19.97 -2.25 -3.52
N PHE A 241 20.07 -0.90 -3.55
CA PHE A 241 21.29 -0.16 -3.14
C PHE A 241 22.60 -0.68 -3.77
N ILE A 242 22.49 -1.34 -4.92
CA ILE A 242 23.65 -1.83 -5.66
C ILE A 242 24.00 -0.78 -6.70
N ASN A 243 25.01 0.03 -6.44
CA ASN A 243 25.48 1.08 -7.35
C ASN A 243 26.30 0.51 -8.54
N LYS A 244 25.96 -0.70 -9.01
CA LYS A 244 26.59 -1.31 -10.16
C LYS A 244 25.60 -1.41 -11.31
N GLU A 245 25.94 -0.85 -12.43
CA GLU A 245 25.25 -1.06 -13.69
C GLU A 245 25.86 -2.28 -14.40
N ASP A 246 25.62 -3.47 -13.88
CA ASP A 246 26.05 -4.72 -14.48
C ASP A 246 24.86 -5.62 -14.84
N LYS A 247 25.12 -6.66 -15.63
CA LYS A 247 24.09 -7.59 -16.07
C LYS A 247 23.42 -8.35 -14.92
N LEU A 248 24.16 -8.62 -13.86
CA LEU A 248 23.64 -9.32 -12.69
C LEU A 248 22.60 -8.47 -11.97
N THR A 249 22.93 -7.22 -11.66
CA THR A 249 22.00 -6.25 -11.05
C THR A 249 20.79 -6.02 -11.94
N ASP A 250 20.99 -5.96 -13.26
CA ASP A 250 19.90 -5.80 -14.22
C ASP A 250 18.96 -7.02 -14.22
N ALA A 251 19.50 -8.23 -14.19
CA ALA A 251 18.72 -9.46 -14.12
C ALA A 251 17.94 -9.57 -12.80
N ILE A 252 18.57 -9.30 -11.66
CA ILE A 252 17.93 -9.34 -10.35
C ILE A 252 16.80 -8.31 -10.25
N SER A 253 17.04 -7.07 -10.68
CA SER A 253 16.01 -6.03 -10.69
C SER A 253 14.85 -6.37 -11.63
N THR A 254 15.13 -7.02 -12.76
CA THR A 254 14.10 -7.53 -13.68
C THR A 254 13.25 -8.61 -13.02
N ILE A 255 13.87 -9.59 -12.35
CA ILE A 255 13.17 -10.65 -11.62
C ILE A 255 12.27 -10.04 -10.54
N LEU A 256 12.79 -9.13 -9.74
CA LEU A 256 12.00 -8.44 -8.72
C LEU A 256 10.83 -7.64 -9.34
N ALA A 257 11.06 -6.93 -10.43
CA ALA A 257 10.00 -6.18 -11.12
C ALA A 257 8.93 -7.09 -11.71
N VAL A 258 9.30 -8.25 -12.26
CA VAL A 258 8.34 -9.26 -12.77
C VAL A 258 7.50 -9.85 -11.65
N LEU A 259 8.14 -10.22 -10.53
CA LEU A 259 7.48 -10.95 -9.45
C LEU A 259 6.76 -10.03 -8.46
N ASN A 260 7.13 -8.76 -8.35
CA ASN A 260 6.40 -7.78 -7.56
C ASN A 260 4.99 -7.56 -8.13
N ILE A 261 3.98 -7.57 -7.25
CA ILE A 261 2.56 -7.42 -7.62
C ILE A 261 1.97 -6.19 -6.93
N PRO A 262 2.01 -5.03 -7.57
CA PRO A 262 1.29 -3.86 -7.09
C PRO A 262 -0.23 -4.08 -7.08
N PRO A 263 -0.97 -3.33 -6.27
CA PRO A 263 -2.44 -3.47 -6.17
C PRO A 263 -3.17 -3.40 -7.52
N ILE A 264 -2.67 -2.58 -8.45
CA ILE A 264 -3.28 -2.41 -9.77
C ILE A 264 -3.20 -3.68 -10.64
N GLU A 265 -2.15 -4.48 -10.47
CA GLU A 265 -1.99 -5.76 -11.19
C GLU A 265 -2.81 -6.89 -10.57
N LEU A 266 -3.12 -6.82 -9.27
CA LEU A 266 -3.73 -7.92 -8.52
C LEU A 266 -5.14 -8.26 -9.02
N GLY A 267 -5.87 -7.31 -9.58
CA GLY A 267 -7.21 -7.52 -10.14
C GLY A 267 -8.20 -8.12 -9.13
N ALA A 268 -8.94 -9.16 -9.53
CA ALA A 268 -9.93 -9.83 -8.69
C ALA A 268 -9.37 -10.94 -7.80
N ILE A 269 -8.07 -11.23 -7.85
CA ILE A 269 -7.44 -12.32 -7.09
C ILE A 269 -7.60 -12.09 -5.58
N PRO A 270 -8.16 -13.05 -4.82
CA PRO A 270 -8.22 -12.94 -3.37
C PRO A 270 -6.83 -13.14 -2.76
N LEU A 271 -6.59 -12.50 -1.62
CA LEU A 271 -5.44 -12.76 -0.77
C LEU A 271 -5.91 -13.47 0.49
N SER A 272 -5.60 -14.75 0.59
CA SER A 272 -6.05 -15.62 1.68
C SER A 272 -4.86 -16.05 2.52
N HIS A 273 -4.97 -15.92 3.83
CA HIS A 273 -3.98 -16.40 4.80
C HIS A 273 -4.61 -17.49 5.65
N TYR A 274 -3.99 -18.65 5.68
CA TYR A 274 -4.45 -19.81 6.45
C TYR A 274 -3.70 -19.89 7.77
N THR A 275 -4.42 -20.04 8.86
CA THR A 275 -3.82 -20.03 10.19
C THR A 275 -4.64 -20.87 11.18
N SER A 276 -4.09 -21.15 12.36
CA SER A 276 -4.80 -21.86 13.42
C SER A 276 -5.87 -20.99 14.09
N PRO A 277 -6.91 -21.58 14.70
CA PRO A 277 -7.92 -20.84 15.46
C PRO A 277 -7.32 -19.95 16.54
N SER A 278 -6.34 -20.46 17.29
CA SER A 278 -5.70 -19.69 18.36
C SER A 278 -4.94 -18.47 17.86
N VAL A 279 -4.33 -18.52 16.67
CA VAL A 279 -3.73 -17.35 16.03
C VAL A 279 -4.80 -16.37 15.56
N CYS A 280 -5.89 -16.88 14.98
CA CYS A 280 -7.03 -16.08 14.56
C CYS A 280 -7.65 -15.32 15.75
N GLU A 281 -7.88 -15.99 16.88
CA GLU A 281 -8.37 -15.36 18.11
C GLU A 281 -7.48 -14.22 18.58
N ARG A 282 -6.15 -14.39 18.55
CA ARG A 282 -5.19 -13.33 18.92
C ARG A 282 -5.22 -12.16 17.95
N LEU A 283 -5.34 -12.41 16.64
CA LEU A 283 -5.43 -11.36 15.62
C LEU A 283 -6.68 -10.48 15.79
N PHE A 284 -7.78 -11.08 16.28
CA PHE A 284 -9.04 -10.36 16.54
C PHE A 284 -9.20 -9.88 17.99
N GLY A 285 -8.20 -10.08 18.84
CA GLY A 285 -8.28 -9.69 20.24
C GLY A 285 -9.29 -10.49 21.06
N ILE A 286 -9.72 -11.67 20.55
CA ILE A 286 -10.64 -12.58 21.24
C ILE A 286 -9.78 -13.42 22.17
N VAL A 287 -9.49 -12.94 23.37
CA VAL A 287 -8.84 -13.73 24.41
C VAL A 287 -9.92 -14.52 25.14
N SER A 288 -10.00 -15.82 24.91
CA SER A 288 -10.80 -16.68 25.76
C SER A 288 -10.12 -16.82 27.11
N ASP A 289 -10.76 -16.36 28.18
CA ASP A 289 -10.37 -16.45 29.60
C ASP A 289 -10.26 -17.89 30.13
N LYS A 290 -9.70 -18.81 29.36
CA LYS A 290 -9.61 -20.24 29.74
C LYS A 290 -8.19 -20.77 29.83
N THR A 291 -7.32 -20.12 30.58
CA THR A 291 -6.21 -20.84 31.20
C THR A 291 -5.86 -20.17 32.52
N ASN A 292 -6.45 -20.69 33.61
CA ASN A 292 -5.91 -20.57 34.95
C ASN A 292 -4.54 -21.24 35.00
N ASN A 293 -3.49 -20.54 34.63
CA ASN A 293 -2.12 -20.86 35.04
C ASN A 293 -1.40 -19.53 35.23
N LYS A 294 -1.20 -19.20 36.50
CA LYS A 294 -0.28 -18.23 37.10
C LYS A 294 0.52 -17.39 36.10
N ALA A 295 -0.08 -16.27 35.68
CA ALA A 295 0.67 -15.14 35.19
C ALA A 295 1.33 -14.44 36.38
N ASP A 296 2.57 -14.01 36.23
CA ASP A 296 3.24 -13.13 37.18
C ASP A 296 2.41 -11.86 37.40
N ASP A 297 2.19 -11.51 38.66
CA ASP A 297 1.27 -10.45 39.14
C ASP A 297 1.67 -9.02 38.76
N ASN A 298 2.56 -8.79 37.81
CA ASN A 298 3.11 -7.47 37.47
C ASN A 298 2.87 -6.97 36.04
N ASP A 299 2.18 -7.72 35.17
CA ASP A 299 1.79 -7.19 33.86
C ASP A 299 0.31 -6.73 33.92
N PRO A 300 0.02 -5.46 33.64
CA PRO A 300 -1.36 -5.02 33.48
C PRO A 300 -1.96 -5.72 32.26
N VAL A 301 -2.83 -6.69 32.50
CA VAL A 301 -3.64 -7.35 31.46
C VAL A 301 -4.61 -6.30 30.90
N ASP A 302 -4.15 -5.58 29.89
CA ASP A 302 -5.01 -4.72 29.09
C ASP A 302 -5.79 -5.62 28.12
N GLY A 303 -7.06 -5.91 28.47
CA GLY A 303 -7.90 -6.96 27.90
C GLY A 303 -8.34 -6.74 26.44
N ASN A 304 -7.72 -5.83 25.67
CA ASN A 304 -8.10 -5.48 24.30
C ASN A 304 -6.93 -5.32 23.33
N LYS A 305 -5.76 -5.91 23.58
CA LYS A 305 -4.66 -5.82 22.61
C LYS A 305 -4.88 -6.79 21.45
N VAL A 306 -5.32 -6.23 20.32
CA VAL A 306 -5.26 -6.89 19.00
C VAL A 306 -3.80 -7.20 18.70
N SER A 307 -3.47 -8.46 18.42
CA SER A 307 -2.12 -8.84 18.03
C SER A 307 -1.89 -8.47 16.56
N LEU A 308 -0.79 -7.81 16.27
CA LEU A 308 -0.39 -7.56 14.88
C LEU A 308 -0.04 -8.88 14.17
N MET A 309 -0.29 -8.94 12.86
CA MET A 309 0.13 -10.04 12.03
C MET A 309 1.66 -10.10 12.01
N ARG A 310 2.23 -11.26 12.31
CA ARG A 310 3.69 -11.43 12.38
C ARG A 310 4.25 -11.88 11.04
N ILE A 311 5.41 -11.34 10.70
CA ILE A 311 6.22 -11.79 9.59
C ILE A 311 7.23 -12.80 10.15
N GLY A 312 7.25 -14.02 9.58
CA GLY A 312 8.17 -15.09 10.00
C GLY A 312 9.54 -14.96 9.36
N SER A 313 10.59 -15.36 10.10
CA SER A 313 11.93 -15.51 9.51
C SER A 313 12.00 -16.78 8.66
N SER A 314 12.74 -16.73 7.55
CA SER A 314 13.04 -17.88 6.68
C SER A 314 13.66 -19.05 7.45
N THR A 315 14.42 -18.79 8.51
CA THR A 315 15.03 -19.84 9.36
C THR A 315 14.04 -20.71 10.12
N TYR A 316 12.79 -20.26 10.27
CA TYR A 316 11.71 -20.97 10.94
C TYR A 316 10.64 -21.52 9.99
N MET A 317 10.90 -21.49 8.67
CA MET A 317 9.96 -22.05 7.71
C MET A 317 9.89 -23.57 7.81
N ASN A 318 8.75 -24.14 7.48
CA ASN A 318 8.51 -25.59 7.54
C ASN A 318 9.34 -26.38 6.52
N ASP A 319 9.75 -25.72 5.43
CA ASP A 319 10.57 -26.30 4.38
C ASP A 319 12.05 -25.88 4.57
N PRO A 320 12.94 -26.82 4.95
CA PRO A 320 14.35 -26.53 5.11
C PRO A 320 15.07 -26.24 3.78
N THR A 321 14.45 -26.56 2.64
CA THR A 321 15.01 -26.35 1.29
C THR A 321 14.50 -25.07 0.65
N GLU A 322 13.71 -24.28 1.37
CA GLU A 322 13.16 -23.03 0.85
C GLU A 322 14.27 -22.04 0.47
N GLY A 323 14.24 -21.58 -0.78
CA GLY A 323 15.28 -20.72 -1.36
C GLY A 323 16.45 -21.46 -2.02
N GLU A 324 16.55 -22.79 -1.90
CA GLU A 324 17.62 -23.57 -2.55
C GLU A 324 17.38 -23.79 -4.05
N GLY A 325 16.13 -23.80 -4.51
CA GLY A 325 15.78 -24.07 -5.90
C GLY A 325 16.46 -23.12 -6.89
N LEU A 326 16.53 -21.81 -6.59
CA LEU A 326 17.24 -20.85 -7.43
C LEU A 326 18.77 -21.09 -7.40
N LEU A 327 19.35 -21.43 -6.26
CA LEU A 327 20.78 -21.70 -6.14
C LEU A 327 21.17 -22.95 -6.92
N GLU A 328 20.33 -23.98 -6.91
CA GLU A 328 20.51 -25.19 -7.72
C GLU A 328 20.45 -24.86 -9.22
N LEU A 329 19.49 -24.02 -9.63
CA LEU A 329 19.37 -23.51 -10.97
C LEU A 329 20.64 -22.82 -11.48
N LEU A 330 21.27 -22.06 -10.60
CA LEU A 330 22.49 -21.29 -10.89
C LEU A 330 23.78 -22.08 -10.70
N ASN A 331 23.72 -23.34 -10.22
CA ASN A 331 24.84 -24.15 -9.75
C ASN A 331 25.66 -23.47 -8.63
N LEU A 332 24.98 -22.86 -7.71
CA LEU A 332 25.52 -22.11 -6.57
C LEU A 332 25.18 -22.77 -5.23
N GLN A 333 24.96 -24.09 -5.19
CA GLN A 333 24.59 -24.83 -3.97
C GLN A 333 25.64 -24.74 -2.87
N ASP A 334 26.91 -24.49 -3.22
CA ASP A 334 27.99 -24.30 -2.26
C ASP A 334 28.00 -22.91 -1.60
N LEU A 335 27.07 -22.03 -2.01
CA LEU A 335 26.90 -20.73 -1.38
C LEU A 335 26.08 -20.85 -0.10
N GLU A 336 26.74 -20.77 1.03
CA GLU A 336 26.07 -20.52 2.30
C GLU A 336 25.64 -19.04 2.36
N LEU A 337 24.45 -18.73 1.85
CA LEU A 337 23.89 -17.37 1.90
C LEU A 337 23.29 -17.08 3.26
N GLU A 338 22.79 -18.10 3.95
CA GLU A 338 22.16 -18.00 5.26
C GLU A 338 22.75 -19.07 6.20
N ASN A 339 23.35 -18.66 7.31
CA ASN A 339 23.76 -19.60 8.35
C ASN A 339 22.65 -19.71 9.41
N LYS A 340 21.89 -20.78 9.38
CA LYS A 340 20.77 -21.04 10.32
C LYS A 340 21.21 -21.13 11.80
N ALA A 341 22.50 -21.30 12.08
CA ALA A 341 22.99 -21.50 13.44
C ALA A 341 23.23 -20.20 14.23
N ASP A 342 23.56 -19.09 13.55
CA ASP A 342 24.14 -17.90 14.20
C ASP A 342 23.35 -16.60 14.03
N CYS A 343 22.04 -16.65 13.74
CA CYS A 343 21.25 -15.44 13.50
C CYS A 343 21.94 -14.50 12.50
N PRO A 344 22.12 -14.91 11.27
CA PRO A 344 22.99 -14.22 10.33
C PRO A 344 22.45 -12.85 9.91
N ALA A 345 23.37 -12.04 9.43
CA ALA A 345 23.10 -10.70 8.90
C ALA A 345 22.11 -10.67 7.70
N TYR A 346 21.66 -11.82 7.20
CA TYR A 346 20.89 -11.97 5.96
C TYR A 346 19.64 -12.84 6.11
N ASN A 347 18.90 -12.72 7.20
CA ASN A 347 17.62 -13.42 7.32
C ASN A 347 16.54 -12.72 6.45
N ALA A 348 15.87 -13.48 5.62
CA ALA A 348 14.64 -13.03 4.98
C ALA A 348 13.45 -13.18 5.95
N PHE A 349 12.54 -12.22 5.91
CA PHE A 349 11.31 -12.24 6.69
C PHE A 349 10.13 -12.09 5.74
N PHE A 350 9.17 -13.00 5.80
CA PHE A 350 8.00 -12.94 4.93
C PHE A 350 6.78 -13.61 5.56
N THR A 351 5.63 -13.29 5.03
CA THR A 351 4.37 -13.99 5.28
C THR A 351 3.73 -14.37 3.96
N CYS A 352 3.09 -15.53 3.92
CA CYS A 352 2.56 -16.10 2.69
C CYS A 352 1.05 -15.90 2.57
N PHE A 353 0.62 -15.62 1.35
CA PHE A 353 -0.78 -15.56 0.97
C PHE A 353 -1.06 -16.56 -0.16
N SER A 354 -2.24 -17.15 -0.14
CA SER A 354 -2.76 -17.97 -1.23
C SER A 354 -3.77 -17.17 -2.06
N SER A 355 -3.79 -17.42 -3.36
CA SER A 355 -4.86 -16.94 -4.26
C SER A 355 -6.13 -17.78 -4.20
N ARG A 356 -6.17 -18.80 -3.34
CA ARG A 356 -7.30 -19.74 -3.20
C ARG A 356 -8.00 -19.52 -1.86
N VAL A 357 -9.31 -19.45 -1.90
CA VAL A 357 -10.19 -19.43 -0.74
C VAL A 357 -10.79 -20.83 -0.53
N ASN A 358 -10.85 -21.31 0.71
CA ASN A 358 -11.38 -22.63 1.05
C ASN A 358 -10.64 -23.81 0.44
N ASP A 359 -9.32 -23.71 0.30
CA ASP A 359 -8.50 -24.82 -0.18
C ASP A 359 -8.21 -25.81 0.95
N LEU A 360 -8.64 -27.07 0.77
CA LEU A 360 -8.50 -28.12 1.78
C LEU A 360 -7.03 -28.43 2.11
N ASN A 361 -6.14 -28.38 1.12
CA ASN A 361 -4.71 -28.61 1.34
C ASN A 361 -4.10 -27.52 2.22
N GLN A 362 -4.49 -26.28 1.98
CA GLN A 362 -4.06 -25.16 2.83
C GLN A 362 -4.53 -25.31 4.28
N PHE A 363 -5.77 -25.75 4.50
CA PHE A 363 -6.26 -26.06 5.85
C PHE A 363 -5.50 -27.21 6.50
N ARG A 364 -5.11 -28.23 5.74
CA ARG A 364 -4.32 -29.36 6.25
C ARG A 364 -2.90 -28.96 6.61
N LEU A 365 -2.28 -28.06 5.85
CA LEU A 365 -0.90 -27.65 6.05
C LEU A 365 -0.78 -26.61 7.18
N TYR A 366 -1.62 -25.58 7.14
CA TYR A 366 -1.47 -24.38 7.98
C TYR A 366 -2.59 -24.19 9.01
N GLY A 367 -3.70 -24.87 8.87
CA GLY A 367 -4.86 -24.80 9.77
C GLY A 367 -4.85 -25.88 10.84
N LYS A 368 -3.68 -26.31 11.33
CA LYS A 368 -3.57 -27.34 12.39
C LYS A 368 -3.57 -26.71 13.77
N GLU A 369 -4.31 -27.32 14.68
CA GLU A 369 -4.23 -27.02 16.10
C GLU A 369 -4.24 -28.30 16.91
N ASN A 370 -3.28 -28.46 17.83
CA ASN A 370 -3.14 -29.65 18.68
C ASN A 370 -3.13 -30.99 17.90
N GLY A 371 -2.55 -30.99 16.69
CA GLY A 371 -2.49 -32.17 15.83
C GLY A 371 -3.79 -32.48 15.06
N VAL A 372 -4.83 -31.68 15.19
CA VAL A 372 -6.08 -31.81 14.42
C VAL A 372 -5.95 -31.07 13.11
N GLU A 373 -6.06 -31.79 11.99
CA GLU A 373 -6.03 -31.21 10.64
C GLU A 373 -7.35 -30.51 10.30
N ALA A 374 -7.26 -29.50 9.42
CA ALA A 374 -8.40 -28.75 8.88
C ALA A 374 -9.28 -28.07 9.95
N SER A 375 -8.71 -27.79 11.14
CA SER A 375 -9.40 -27.03 12.20
C SER A 375 -9.20 -25.50 12.08
N GLY A 376 -8.42 -25.05 11.08
CA GLY A 376 -7.99 -23.68 10.95
C GLY A 376 -8.98 -22.70 10.36
N CYS A 377 -8.54 -21.47 10.27
CA CYS A 377 -9.26 -20.35 9.68
C CYS A 377 -8.61 -19.91 8.37
N CYS A 378 -9.41 -19.48 7.41
CA CYS A 378 -8.97 -18.80 6.21
C CYS A 378 -9.36 -17.33 6.32
N LEU A 379 -8.38 -16.47 6.47
CA LEU A 379 -8.55 -15.02 6.50
C LEU A 379 -8.46 -14.48 5.08
N VAL A 380 -9.53 -13.89 4.57
CA VAL A 380 -9.55 -13.25 3.25
C VAL A 380 -9.41 -11.74 3.45
N PHE A 381 -8.30 -11.19 2.96
CA PHE A 381 -7.99 -9.79 3.14
C PHE A 381 -8.71 -8.91 2.11
N ASN A 382 -9.25 -7.80 2.59
CA ASN A 382 -9.83 -6.79 1.71
C ASN A 382 -8.72 -6.01 1.00
N LYS A 383 -8.53 -6.26 -0.28
CA LYS A 383 -7.50 -5.58 -1.10
C LYS A 383 -7.76 -4.10 -1.35
N ASN A 384 -8.98 -3.61 -1.10
CA ASN A 384 -9.28 -2.18 -1.15
C ASN A 384 -8.96 -1.47 0.18
N GLY A 385 -8.49 -2.21 1.17
CA GLY A 385 -8.01 -1.65 2.43
C GLY A 385 -6.64 -0.98 2.28
N ASP A 386 -6.37 -0.02 3.15
CA ASP A 386 -5.11 0.75 3.11
C ASP A 386 -3.84 -0.07 3.39
N TRP A 387 -3.98 -1.29 3.90
CA TRP A 387 -2.87 -2.21 4.18
C TRP A 387 -2.13 -2.71 2.94
N LEU A 388 -2.79 -2.73 1.76
CA LEU A 388 -2.22 -3.15 0.48
C LEU A 388 -1.85 -1.92 -0.36
N LYS A 389 -1.17 -0.96 0.21
CA LYS A 389 -0.58 0.15 -0.54
C LYS A 389 0.74 -0.29 -1.15
N GLU A 390 1.12 0.33 -2.26
CA GLU A 390 2.50 0.22 -2.71
C GLU A 390 3.42 0.74 -1.61
N PRO A 391 4.52 0.01 -1.30
CA PRO A 391 5.48 0.49 -0.33
C PRO A 391 6.02 1.85 -0.78
N ASP A 392 6.15 2.78 0.15
CA ASP A 392 6.90 4.00 -0.10
C ASP A 392 8.30 3.60 -0.57
N ILE A 393 8.82 4.28 -1.59
CA ILE A 393 10.17 4.05 -2.13
C ILE A 393 11.24 4.21 -1.04
N SER A 394 10.95 4.99 0.01
CA SER A 394 11.81 5.08 1.19
C SER A 394 11.86 3.80 2.03
N SER A 395 10.87 2.91 1.92
CA SER A 395 10.96 1.58 2.50
C SER A 395 11.82 0.69 1.59
N SER A 396 13.12 0.88 1.65
CA SER A 396 14.07 -0.06 1.08
C SER A 396 13.82 -1.47 1.63
N PHE A 397 14.29 -2.50 0.93
CA PHE A 397 14.52 -3.81 1.52
C PHE A 397 15.48 -3.59 2.71
N ARG A 398 14.97 -3.15 3.84
CA ARG A 398 15.83 -2.85 4.99
C ARG A 398 16.49 -4.13 5.44
N SER A 399 17.76 -4.19 5.21
CA SER A 399 18.60 -4.96 6.06
C SER A 399 18.42 -4.44 7.50
N PHE A 400 17.83 -5.24 8.39
CA PHE A 400 17.82 -4.97 9.83
C PHE A 400 19.24 -4.82 10.40
N THR A 401 20.25 -5.13 9.60
CA THR A 401 21.69 -5.09 9.94
C THR A 401 22.24 -3.70 10.21
N ASN A 402 21.65 -2.64 9.68
CA ASN A 402 22.14 -1.29 9.96
C ASN A 402 21.87 -0.80 11.40
N LYS A 403 21.01 -1.49 12.16
CA LYS A 403 20.77 -1.18 13.58
C LYS A 403 21.57 -2.05 14.57
N GLN A 404 22.29 -3.07 14.11
CA GLN A 404 23.06 -3.97 14.99
C GLN A 404 24.31 -3.33 15.59
N ASN A 405 24.78 -2.19 15.07
CA ASN A 405 25.91 -1.45 15.67
C ASN A 405 25.52 -0.52 16.83
N GLU A 406 24.23 -0.29 17.02
CA GLU A 406 23.72 0.38 18.22
C GLU A 406 23.05 -0.69 19.07
N GLY A 407 23.73 -1.15 20.14
CA GLY A 407 23.30 -2.26 21.00
C GLY A 407 21.78 -2.25 21.26
N PHE A 408 21.19 -3.44 21.38
CA PHE A 408 19.78 -3.70 21.65
C PHE A 408 19.24 -2.74 22.74
N LYS A 409 18.72 -1.61 22.30
CA LYS A 409 17.78 -0.82 23.09
C LYS A 409 16.41 -1.27 22.65
N GLU A 410 15.59 -1.69 23.60
CA GLU A 410 14.17 -1.91 23.34
C GLU A 410 13.63 -0.72 22.51
N PRO A 411 12.84 -0.97 21.44
CA PRO A 411 12.29 0.10 20.63
C PRO A 411 11.49 1.01 21.56
N THR A 412 11.90 2.27 21.68
CA THR A 412 11.07 3.29 22.32
C THR A 412 9.77 3.43 21.54
N GLU A 413 8.67 3.78 22.21
CA GLU A 413 7.36 3.97 21.54
C GLU A 413 7.44 4.83 20.27
N ALA A 414 8.36 5.79 20.21
CA ALA A 414 8.64 6.60 19.02
C ALA A 414 9.25 5.81 17.84
N ALA A 415 9.98 4.70 18.11
CA ALA A 415 10.53 3.85 17.06
C ALA A 415 9.47 2.86 16.50
N VAL A 416 8.45 2.53 17.30
CA VAL A 416 7.30 1.72 16.87
C VAL A 416 6.38 2.53 15.96
N VAL A 417 6.18 3.83 16.26
CA VAL A 417 5.35 4.74 15.43
C VAL A 417 5.92 4.92 14.02
N GLY A 418 7.25 4.87 13.84
CA GLY A 418 7.88 4.93 12.51
C GLY A 418 7.80 3.64 11.69
N LEU A 419 7.37 2.50 12.29
CA LEU A 419 7.18 1.22 11.61
C LEU A 419 5.72 0.99 11.14
N GLU A 420 4.77 1.77 11.66
CA GLU A 420 3.35 1.61 11.35
C GLU A 420 2.98 2.02 9.91
N ASP A 421 3.80 2.84 9.25
CA ASP A 421 3.55 3.33 7.88
C ASP A 421 4.35 2.58 6.79
N GLU A 422 5.12 1.54 7.12
CA GLU A 422 5.88 0.78 6.15
C GLU A 422 5.05 -0.34 5.52
N ASN A 423 4.44 -0.06 4.38
CA ASN A 423 3.80 -1.09 3.57
C ASN A 423 4.85 -2.00 2.93
N LEU A 424 4.73 -3.30 3.16
CA LEU A 424 5.64 -4.29 2.58
C LEU A 424 5.22 -4.66 1.16
N PRO A 425 6.17 -4.88 0.24
CA PRO A 425 5.86 -5.28 -1.12
C PRO A 425 5.27 -6.69 -1.17
N LEU A 426 4.31 -6.90 -2.06
CA LEU A 426 3.75 -8.20 -2.38
C LEU A 426 4.51 -8.79 -3.58
N TYR A 427 4.97 -10.03 -3.46
CA TYR A 427 5.63 -10.76 -4.53
C TYR A 427 4.90 -12.06 -4.85
N GLN A 428 4.89 -12.39 -6.13
CA GLN A 428 4.44 -13.69 -6.61
C GLN A 428 5.58 -14.70 -6.55
N VAL A 429 5.27 -15.93 -6.13
CA VAL A 429 6.20 -17.05 -6.19
C VAL A 429 6.17 -17.67 -7.58
N ALA A 430 7.35 -17.91 -8.14
CA ALA A 430 7.56 -18.71 -9.34
C ALA A 430 7.96 -20.14 -8.95
N TYR A 431 7.44 -21.15 -9.66
CA TYR A 431 7.70 -22.55 -9.35
C TYR A 431 8.68 -23.15 -10.36
N ILE A 432 9.69 -23.87 -9.87
CA ILE A 432 10.70 -24.57 -10.65
C ILE A 432 10.32 -26.06 -10.73
N ALA A 433 10.40 -26.64 -11.91
CA ALA A 433 10.17 -28.06 -12.13
C ALA A 433 11.16 -28.64 -13.14
N TYR A 434 11.54 -29.89 -12.97
CA TYR A 434 12.43 -30.58 -13.90
C TYR A 434 11.63 -31.26 -15.02
N PHE A 435 12.22 -31.35 -16.21
CA PHE A 435 11.53 -31.86 -17.41
C PHE A 435 11.12 -33.33 -17.31
N ASP A 436 11.81 -34.13 -16.52
CA ASP A 436 11.50 -35.54 -16.24
C ASP A 436 10.30 -35.71 -15.31
N GLU A 437 9.88 -34.67 -14.61
CA GLU A 437 8.65 -34.68 -13.83
C GLU A 437 7.44 -34.68 -14.77
N TYR A 438 6.58 -35.68 -14.62
CA TYR A 438 5.40 -35.85 -15.47
C TYR A 438 4.50 -34.61 -15.56
N ILE A 439 4.34 -33.91 -14.45
CA ILE A 439 3.46 -32.74 -14.33
C ILE A 439 4.11 -31.47 -14.93
N ALA A 440 5.43 -31.38 -14.98
CA ALA A 440 6.14 -30.22 -15.47
C ALA A 440 5.91 -29.95 -16.95
N LYS A 441 5.80 -31.01 -17.76
CA LYS A 441 5.65 -30.93 -19.24
C LYS A 441 4.39 -30.19 -19.67
N GLU A 442 3.32 -30.29 -18.90
CA GLU A 442 2.03 -29.69 -19.24
C GLU A 442 1.84 -28.28 -18.71
N LYS A 443 2.62 -27.87 -17.72
CA LYS A 443 2.31 -26.66 -16.92
C LYS A 443 3.41 -25.60 -16.89
N CYS A 444 4.62 -25.90 -17.36
CA CYS A 444 5.68 -24.91 -17.44
C CYS A 444 5.65 -24.18 -18.78
N THR A 445 5.78 -22.86 -18.71
CA THR A 445 5.77 -21.98 -19.88
C THR A 445 7.17 -21.53 -20.26
N ILE A 446 8.12 -21.57 -19.34
CA ILE A 446 9.52 -21.21 -19.54
C ILE A 446 10.36 -22.46 -19.40
N TRP A 447 11.13 -22.81 -20.45
CA TRP A 447 12.08 -23.93 -20.44
C TRP A 447 13.48 -23.40 -20.67
N LEU A 448 14.36 -23.64 -19.72
CA LEU A 448 15.77 -23.26 -19.83
C LEU A 448 16.62 -24.52 -20.09
N PRO A 449 17.57 -24.45 -21.05
CA PRO A 449 18.46 -25.57 -21.31
C PRO A 449 19.42 -25.77 -20.15
N ASP A 450 19.65 -27.04 -19.77
CA ASP A 450 20.69 -27.41 -18.82
C ASP A 450 21.61 -28.46 -19.47
N ALA A 451 22.93 -28.27 -19.30
CA ALA A 451 23.93 -29.19 -19.84
C ALA A 451 24.10 -30.48 -19.02
N ARG A 452 23.66 -30.46 -17.75
CA ARG A 452 23.90 -31.54 -16.77
C ARG A 452 22.66 -32.33 -16.41
N ARG A 453 21.47 -31.77 -16.66
CA ARG A 453 20.18 -32.36 -16.30
C ARG A 453 19.18 -32.18 -17.45
N PRO A 454 18.09 -32.97 -17.45
CA PRO A 454 16.96 -32.64 -18.31
C PRO A 454 16.55 -31.18 -18.06
N LYS A 455 16.08 -30.52 -19.11
CA LYS A 455 15.62 -29.15 -19.06
C LYS A 455 14.75 -28.93 -17.83
N PHE A 456 14.95 -27.81 -17.14
CA PHE A 456 14.00 -27.43 -16.13
C PHE A 456 13.10 -26.31 -16.64
N GLY A 457 11.91 -26.24 -16.07
CA GLY A 457 10.88 -25.29 -16.44
C GLY A 457 10.51 -24.40 -15.27
N ILE A 458 10.01 -23.21 -15.59
CA ILE A 458 9.47 -22.28 -14.62
C ILE A 458 8.01 -22.05 -14.94
N ARG A 459 7.18 -22.12 -13.92
CA ARG A 459 5.78 -21.78 -13.98
C ARG A 459 5.52 -20.50 -13.22
N LEU A 460 4.97 -19.52 -13.93
CA LEU A 460 4.43 -18.30 -13.36
C LEU A 460 2.92 -18.29 -13.58
N LYS A 461 2.11 -18.17 -12.53
CA LYS A 461 0.66 -18.05 -12.67
C LYS A 461 0.29 -16.67 -13.21
N PRO A 462 -0.79 -16.54 -13.99
CA PRO A 462 -1.33 -15.23 -14.34
C PRO A 462 -1.69 -14.42 -13.08
N VAL A 463 -1.42 -13.14 -13.13
CA VAL A 463 -1.88 -12.16 -12.14
C VAL A 463 -2.75 -11.13 -12.88
N GLY A 464 -3.92 -10.84 -12.33
CA GLY A 464 -4.92 -10.06 -13.04
C GLY A 464 -5.58 -10.85 -14.19
N GLU A 465 -6.28 -10.13 -15.05
CA GLU A 465 -7.09 -10.73 -16.12
C GLU A 465 -6.50 -10.50 -17.52
N ASN A 466 -5.42 -9.69 -17.64
CA ASN A 466 -4.84 -9.35 -18.93
C ASN A 466 -3.80 -10.41 -19.37
N PRO A 467 -4.06 -11.17 -20.45
CA PRO A 467 -3.15 -12.20 -20.94
C PRO A 467 -1.87 -11.62 -21.55
N ASP A 468 -1.93 -10.46 -22.21
CA ASP A 468 -0.77 -9.84 -22.86
C ASP A 468 0.25 -9.37 -21.83
N TRP A 469 -0.23 -8.84 -20.70
CA TRP A 469 0.63 -8.50 -19.56
C TRP A 469 1.31 -9.74 -18.98
N HIS A 470 0.57 -10.83 -18.85
CA HIS A 470 1.14 -12.10 -18.37
C HIS A 470 2.23 -12.64 -19.33
N GLU A 471 1.99 -12.62 -20.63
CA GLU A 471 2.95 -13.06 -21.64
C GLU A 471 4.20 -12.18 -21.64
N PHE A 472 4.04 -10.86 -21.53
CA PHE A 472 5.13 -9.91 -21.38
C PHE A 472 6.00 -10.25 -20.17
N ARG A 473 5.40 -10.46 -18.99
CA ARG A 473 6.10 -10.83 -17.76
C ARG A 473 6.90 -12.13 -17.91
N ILE A 474 6.32 -13.14 -18.54
CA ILE A 474 7.00 -14.41 -18.83
C ILE A 474 8.24 -14.19 -19.70
N GLY A 475 8.13 -13.35 -20.74
CA GLY A 475 9.23 -13.02 -21.63
C GLY A 475 10.39 -12.35 -20.89
N GLU A 476 10.10 -11.35 -20.06
CA GLU A 476 11.10 -10.64 -19.25
C GLU A 476 11.74 -11.54 -18.20
N LEU A 477 10.94 -12.39 -17.51
CA LEU A 477 11.47 -13.35 -16.54
C LEU A 477 12.42 -14.36 -17.19
N LYS A 478 12.06 -14.88 -18.37
CA LYS A 478 12.90 -15.82 -19.11
C LYS A 478 14.25 -15.19 -19.44
N LYS A 479 14.24 -13.98 -20.02
CA LYS A 479 15.46 -13.26 -20.38
C LYS A 479 16.33 -13.01 -19.15
N ALA A 480 15.74 -12.53 -18.06
CA ALA A 480 16.49 -12.24 -16.83
C ALA A 480 17.13 -13.51 -16.23
N LEU A 481 16.46 -14.65 -16.29
CA LEU A 481 17.01 -15.93 -15.82
C LEU A 481 18.14 -16.46 -16.72
N GLU A 482 18.04 -16.25 -18.04
CA GLU A 482 19.11 -16.58 -18.98
C GLU A 482 20.35 -15.71 -18.72
N ASP A 483 20.16 -14.41 -18.51
CA ASP A 483 21.24 -13.47 -18.19
C ASP A 483 21.88 -13.82 -16.82
N LEU A 484 21.07 -14.09 -15.79
CA LEU A 484 21.54 -14.48 -14.46
C LEU A 484 22.38 -15.76 -14.49
N ARG A 485 21.97 -16.76 -15.27
CA ARG A 485 22.76 -17.99 -15.48
C ARG A 485 24.05 -17.75 -16.23
N GLY A 486 24.03 -16.85 -17.21
CA GLY A 486 25.24 -16.46 -17.94
C GLY A 486 26.30 -15.84 -17.02
N GLU A 487 25.87 -15.11 -16.01
CA GLU A 487 26.76 -14.44 -15.03
C GLU A 487 27.08 -15.31 -13.80
N SER A 488 26.49 -16.50 -13.65
CA SER A 488 26.63 -17.33 -12.43
C SER A 488 28.07 -17.64 -12.02
N ASN A 489 29.00 -17.77 -12.97
CA ASN A 489 30.42 -17.99 -12.71
C ASN A 489 31.18 -16.71 -12.25
N ASN A 490 30.59 -15.54 -12.42
CA ASN A 490 31.18 -14.25 -12.14
C ASN A 490 30.66 -13.64 -10.82
N ILE A 491 29.78 -14.34 -10.10
CA ILE A 491 29.15 -13.84 -8.87
C ILE A 491 30.18 -13.74 -7.76
N GLY A 492 30.52 -12.50 -7.39
CA GLY A 492 31.42 -12.18 -6.29
C GLY A 492 30.71 -12.22 -4.93
N ASN A 493 31.48 -12.09 -3.84
CA ASN A 493 30.91 -12.10 -2.48
C ASN A 493 29.93 -10.95 -2.21
N GLU A 494 30.12 -9.81 -2.83
CA GLU A 494 29.19 -8.66 -2.74
C GLU A 494 27.87 -8.95 -3.45
N ASP A 495 27.95 -9.66 -4.57
CA ASP A 495 26.79 -9.95 -5.42
C ASP A 495 25.91 -11.06 -4.82
N LYS A 496 26.49 -11.90 -3.95
CA LYS A 496 25.75 -12.94 -3.21
C LYS A 496 24.60 -12.35 -2.40
N LYS A 497 24.81 -11.16 -1.82
CA LYS A 497 23.76 -10.45 -1.05
C LYS A 497 22.53 -10.15 -1.89
N ALA A 498 22.73 -9.84 -3.16
CA ALA A 498 21.63 -9.54 -4.06
C ALA A 498 20.76 -10.77 -4.38
N LEU A 499 21.34 -11.98 -4.36
CA LEU A 499 20.59 -13.22 -4.54
C LEU A 499 19.64 -13.51 -3.39
N GLU A 500 19.92 -13.02 -2.16
CA GLU A 500 19.03 -13.17 -1.02
C GLU A 500 17.66 -12.51 -1.25
N TYR A 501 17.60 -11.44 -2.06
CA TYR A 501 16.34 -10.77 -2.34
C TYR A 501 15.41 -11.57 -3.24
N ILE A 502 15.94 -12.51 -4.04
CA ILE A 502 15.17 -13.23 -5.04
C ILE A 502 15.05 -14.73 -4.78
N ARG A 503 15.95 -15.37 -4.03
CA ARG A 503 15.98 -16.83 -3.90
C ARG A 503 14.70 -17.43 -3.31
N TYR A 504 14.08 -16.76 -2.35
CA TYR A 504 12.84 -17.21 -1.72
C TYR A 504 11.58 -17.01 -2.61
N LEU A 505 11.73 -16.31 -3.73
CA LEU A 505 10.67 -16.14 -4.72
C LEU A 505 10.56 -17.31 -5.70
N PHE A 506 11.46 -18.29 -5.59
CA PHE A 506 11.47 -19.49 -6.43
C PHE A 506 11.33 -20.74 -5.55
N LYS A 507 10.24 -21.48 -5.75
CA LYS A 507 9.96 -22.72 -5.02
C LYS A 507 9.95 -23.91 -5.94
N ASP A 508 10.26 -25.10 -5.39
CA ASP A 508 10.10 -26.36 -6.10
C ASP A 508 8.63 -26.58 -6.47
N PHE A 509 8.42 -27.21 -7.63
CA PHE A 509 7.07 -27.45 -8.14
C PHE A 509 6.27 -28.43 -7.27
N ALA A 510 6.92 -29.23 -6.44
CA ALA A 510 6.27 -30.08 -5.45
C ALA A 510 5.42 -29.28 -4.45
N PHE A 511 5.79 -28.02 -4.18
CA PHE A 511 5.09 -27.09 -3.27
C PHE A 511 4.04 -26.21 -3.95
N ARG A 512 3.66 -26.52 -5.20
CA ARG A 512 2.74 -25.69 -6.00
C ARG A 512 1.32 -25.53 -5.44
N ASP A 513 0.95 -26.41 -4.56
CA ASP A 513 -0.38 -26.40 -3.91
C ASP A 513 -0.35 -25.75 -2.53
N GLU A 514 0.78 -25.18 -2.14
CA GLU A 514 0.98 -24.38 -0.96
C GLU A 514 0.69 -22.87 -1.15
#